data_f3fafdbde20e8e7a03b16ac778be8233
#
_entry.id   f3fafdbde20e8e7a03b16ac778be8233
#
_cell.length_a   1.000
_cell.length_b   1.000
_cell.length_c   1.000
_cell.angle_alpha   90.00
_cell.angle_beta   90.00
_cell.angle_gamma   90.00
#
_symmetry.space_group_name_H-M   'P 1'
#
loop_
_entity.id
_entity.type
_entity.pdbx_description
1 polymer ?
#
loop_
_entity_poly.entity_id
_entity_poly.type
_entity_poly.pdbx_seq_one_letter_code
_entity_poly.pdbx_strand_id
1 'polypeptide(L)'
;MYSRFWNMFLYDLGYVCESEPFRKLVNQGMIQGRSNFVYRVVGTNKFVSLNLRGEYETQEIHVDVNIVKNDILDLDAFRAWRPEFKDAEFILENGQYICGWAVEKMSKSMFNVVNPDYIVEQYGADTLRMYEMFLGPLEQSKPWDTNGIDGVHKFLRKYWRLFHTRTGEWAVTDEKATDKELKTLHKTIKKIREDIENFSFNTSVAAFMICVNELGECHKREILEPLTILLNPFAPHITEQLWSMLGHEDSACNASYPVCEEKFLVESAFEYPVMINGKLRFKQEYPLTTSPADIQADIVTKEEAQKWLEGAAPKKIIVVPGKIINIVK
;
A
#
# COMPACT_ATOMS: atom_id res chain seq x y z
N MET A 1 -6.80 -27.99 -17.13
CA MET A 1 -7.10 -29.14 -18.06
C MET A 1 -7.88 -30.23 -17.32
N TYR A 2 -7.39 -30.86 -16.26
CA TYR A 2 -8.09 -31.97 -15.58
C TYR A 2 -9.50 -31.61 -15.06
N SER A 3 -9.67 -30.49 -14.36
CA SER A 3 -10.98 -30.06 -13.85
C SER A 3 -12.01 -29.88 -14.95
N ARG A 4 -11.61 -29.30 -16.10
CA ARG A 4 -12.49 -29.11 -17.25
C ARG A 4 -12.88 -30.45 -17.90
N PHE A 5 -11.90 -31.36 -18.07
CA PHE A 5 -12.15 -32.69 -18.57
C PHE A 5 -13.18 -33.44 -17.71
N TRP A 6 -12.95 -33.51 -16.41
CA TRP A 6 -13.86 -34.22 -15.51
C TRP A 6 -15.24 -33.56 -15.43
N ASN A 7 -15.32 -32.23 -15.47
CA ASN A 7 -16.61 -31.54 -15.44
C ASN A 7 -17.43 -31.85 -16.70
N MET A 8 -16.81 -31.81 -17.90
CA MET A 8 -17.47 -32.14 -19.16
C MET A 8 -17.94 -33.61 -19.20
N PHE A 9 -17.10 -34.53 -18.71
CA PHE A 9 -17.47 -35.93 -18.58
C PHE A 9 -18.69 -36.16 -17.65
N LEU A 10 -18.69 -35.50 -16.48
CA LEU A 10 -19.81 -35.59 -15.57
C LEU A 10 -21.07 -34.87 -16.08
N TYR A 11 -20.89 -33.82 -16.88
CA TYR A 11 -21.99 -33.15 -17.57
C TYR A 11 -22.65 -34.09 -18.60
N ASP A 12 -21.87 -34.79 -19.41
CA ASP A 12 -22.36 -35.74 -20.37
C ASP A 12 -23.12 -36.92 -19.71
N LEU A 13 -22.76 -37.26 -18.48
CA LEU A 13 -23.45 -38.27 -17.67
C LEU A 13 -24.64 -37.70 -16.86
N GLY A 14 -24.92 -36.41 -16.95
CA GLY A 14 -26.05 -35.76 -16.25
C GLY A 14 -25.84 -35.54 -14.76
N TYR A 15 -24.61 -35.63 -14.22
CA TYR A 15 -24.30 -35.41 -12.78
C TYR A 15 -24.06 -33.95 -12.41
N VAL A 16 -23.75 -33.08 -13.38
CA VAL A 16 -23.61 -31.62 -13.15
C VAL A 16 -24.43 -30.84 -14.16
N CYS A 17 -24.86 -29.63 -13.80
CA CYS A 17 -25.78 -28.82 -14.62
C CYS A 17 -25.09 -27.91 -15.65
N GLU A 18 -23.77 -27.72 -15.54
CA GLU A 18 -22.99 -26.82 -16.41
C GLU A 18 -21.86 -27.60 -17.11
N SER A 19 -21.66 -27.41 -18.40
CA SER A 19 -20.59 -28.07 -19.16
C SER A 19 -19.20 -27.48 -18.86
N GLU A 20 -19.13 -26.19 -18.57
CA GLU A 20 -17.87 -25.49 -18.23
C GLU A 20 -17.78 -25.19 -16.75
N PRO A 21 -16.71 -25.63 -16.03
CA PRO A 21 -16.60 -25.45 -14.59
C PRO A 21 -16.25 -24.01 -14.18
N PHE A 22 -15.77 -23.19 -15.13
CA PHE A 22 -15.29 -21.83 -14.86
C PHE A 22 -15.83 -20.86 -15.90
N ARG A 23 -16.34 -19.70 -15.43
CA ARG A 23 -16.81 -18.62 -16.30
C ARG A 23 -15.71 -17.63 -16.65
N LYS A 24 -14.67 -17.52 -15.81
CA LYS A 24 -13.56 -16.58 -15.99
C LYS A 24 -12.26 -17.21 -15.52
N LEU A 25 -11.19 -17.03 -16.27
CA LEU A 25 -9.82 -17.33 -15.88
C LEU A 25 -9.11 -16.05 -15.49
N VAL A 26 -8.56 -16.01 -14.28
CA VAL A 26 -7.69 -14.93 -13.81
C VAL A 26 -6.29 -15.49 -13.65
N ASN A 27 -5.34 -15.01 -14.46
CA ASN A 27 -3.93 -15.38 -14.36
C ASN A 27 -3.21 -14.37 -13.48
N GLN A 28 -2.80 -14.81 -12.29
CA GLN A 28 -2.00 -13.99 -11.41
C GLN A 28 -0.58 -13.85 -11.96
N GLY A 29 0.02 -12.65 -11.76
CA GLY A 29 1.44 -12.46 -11.93
C GLY A 29 2.24 -13.19 -10.85
N MET A 30 3.55 -13.25 -11.03
CA MET A 30 4.47 -13.84 -10.05
C MET A 30 5.12 -12.75 -9.20
N ILE A 31 5.33 -13.06 -7.92
CA ILE A 31 6.27 -12.29 -7.11
C ILE A 31 7.66 -12.78 -7.47
N GLN A 32 8.51 -11.87 -7.93
CA GLN A 32 9.86 -12.14 -8.39
C GLN A 32 10.87 -11.76 -7.31
N GLY A 33 12.00 -12.48 -7.27
CA GLY A 33 13.11 -12.18 -6.40
C GLY A 33 14.12 -11.24 -7.06
N ARG A 34 14.81 -10.47 -6.27
CA ARG A 34 16.05 -9.80 -6.68
C ARG A 34 17.18 -10.79 -6.51
N SER A 35 17.78 -11.25 -7.61
CA SER A 35 19.02 -12.02 -7.57
C SER A 35 20.20 -11.09 -7.50
N ASN A 36 21.24 -11.49 -6.75
CA ASN A 36 22.52 -10.82 -6.75
C ASN A 36 23.58 -11.72 -7.38
N PHE A 37 24.57 -11.11 -8.00
CA PHE A 37 25.63 -11.81 -8.72
C PHE A 37 27.00 -11.38 -8.25
N VAL A 38 27.89 -12.36 -8.16
CA VAL A 38 29.32 -12.16 -8.05
C VAL A 38 30.01 -12.61 -9.33
N TYR A 39 31.12 -12.01 -9.68
CA TYR A 39 31.85 -12.23 -10.92
C TYR A 39 33.19 -12.89 -10.65
N ARG A 40 33.29 -14.20 -10.92
CA ARG A 40 34.51 -14.97 -10.74
C ARG A 40 35.40 -14.79 -11.98
N VAL A 41 36.65 -14.42 -11.80
CA VAL A 41 37.64 -14.41 -12.87
C VAL A 41 37.92 -15.83 -13.33
N VAL A 42 37.76 -16.10 -14.62
CA VAL A 42 37.86 -17.46 -15.21
C VAL A 42 39.19 -18.10 -14.84
N GLY A 43 39.13 -19.37 -14.42
CA GLY A 43 40.30 -20.17 -14.04
C GLY A 43 40.94 -19.82 -12.69
N THR A 44 40.34 -18.93 -11.90
CA THR A 44 40.87 -18.52 -10.60
C THR A 44 39.85 -18.62 -9.48
N ASN A 45 40.27 -18.32 -8.23
CA ASN A 45 39.35 -18.09 -7.12
C ASN A 45 39.26 -16.59 -6.73
N LYS A 46 39.41 -15.71 -7.72
CA LYS A 46 39.29 -14.25 -7.57
C LYS A 46 37.94 -13.79 -8.04
N PHE A 47 37.33 -12.89 -7.28
CA PHE A 47 36.03 -12.27 -7.56
C PHE A 47 36.21 -10.79 -7.73
N VAL A 48 35.72 -10.25 -8.83
CA VAL A 48 35.87 -8.84 -9.19
C VAL A 48 34.53 -8.09 -9.01
N SER A 49 34.58 -6.91 -8.39
CA SER A 49 33.42 -6.03 -8.19
C SER A 49 32.80 -5.60 -9.52
N LEU A 50 31.47 -5.38 -9.52
CA LEU A 50 30.64 -5.13 -10.69
C LEU A 50 31.25 -4.14 -11.72
N ASN A 51 31.70 -2.97 -11.27
CA ASN A 51 32.16 -1.92 -12.17
C ASN A 51 33.59 -2.18 -12.72
N LEU A 52 34.34 -3.08 -12.10
CA LEU A 52 35.68 -3.47 -12.52
C LEU A 52 35.68 -4.72 -13.43
N ARG A 53 34.52 -5.40 -13.58
CA ARG A 53 34.44 -6.67 -14.32
C ARG A 53 34.85 -6.57 -15.80
N GLY A 54 34.71 -5.38 -16.39
CA GLY A 54 35.05 -5.17 -17.81
C GLY A 54 36.53 -5.36 -18.13
N GLU A 55 37.41 -5.39 -17.13
CA GLU A 55 38.86 -5.61 -17.27
C GLU A 55 39.27 -7.10 -17.23
N TYR A 56 38.29 -8.00 -16.95
CA TYR A 56 38.52 -9.41 -16.72
C TYR A 56 37.54 -10.26 -17.52
N GLU A 57 37.97 -11.45 -17.92
CA GLU A 57 37.06 -12.49 -18.36
C GLU A 57 36.41 -13.14 -17.13
N THR A 58 35.09 -13.01 -16.99
CA THR A 58 34.39 -13.39 -15.78
C THR A 58 33.25 -14.37 -16.02
N GLN A 59 32.98 -15.23 -15.03
CA GLN A 59 31.79 -16.04 -14.91
C GLN A 59 30.89 -15.45 -13.84
N GLU A 60 29.63 -15.21 -14.19
CA GLU A 60 28.59 -14.75 -13.28
C GLU A 60 28.07 -15.91 -12.43
N ILE A 61 27.95 -15.71 -11.11
CA ILE A 61 27.48 -16.69 -10.15
C ILE A 61 26.45 -16.03 -9.26
N HIS A 62 25.26 -16.65 -9.13
CA HIS A 62 24.25 -16.24 -8.18
C HIS A 62 24.78 -16.39 -6.75
N VAL A 63 24.50 -15.39 -5.92
CA VAL A 63 24.87 -15.36 -4.52
C VAL A 63 23.61 -15.23 -3.63
N ASP A 64 23.68 -15.82 -2.44
CA ASP A 64 22.57 -15.77 -1.48
C ASP A 64 22.26 -14.31 -1.11
N VAL A 65 21.00 -13.91 -1.30
CA VAL A 65 20.55 -12.54 -1.00
C VAL A 65 20.70 -12.15 0.46
N ASN A 66 20.77 -13.13 1.38
CA ASN A 66 20.92 -12.87 2.81
C ASN A 66 22.34 -12.43 3.19
N ILE A 67 23.35 -12.63 2.33
CA ILE A 67 24.72 -12.16 2.55
C ILE A 67 25.07 -10.93 1.70
N VAL A 68 24.05 -10.29 1.11
CA VAL A 68 24.19 -9.04 0.33
C VAL A 68 23.30 -7.97 0.95
N LYS A 69 23.84 -6.80 1.25
CA LYS A 69 23.08 -5.67 1.79
C LYS A 69 23.35 -4.41 0.96
N ASN A 70 22.29 -3.84 0.38
CA ASN A 70 22.40 -2.68 -0.52
C ASN A 70 23.44 -2.89 -1.63
N ASP A 71 23.39 -4.06 -2.26
CA ASP A 71 24.32 -4.54 -3.29
C ASP A 71 25.77 -4.74 -2.84
N ILE A 72 26.09 -4.58 -1.56
CA ILE A 72 27.40 -4.82 -0.98
C ILE A 72 27.44 -6.23 -0.43
N LEU A 73 28.42 -7.01 -0.87
CA LEU A 73 28.66 -8.38 -0.40
C LEU A 73 29.33 -8.39 0.97
N ASP A 74 28.82 -9.21 1.87
CA ASP A 74 29.53 -9.61 3.09
C ASP A 74 30.61 -10.66 2.71
N LEU A 75 31.88 -10.25 2.72
CA LEU A 75 33.00 -11.08 2.26
C LEU A 75 33.25 -12.29 3.14
N ASP A 76 33.05 -12.16 4.45
CA ASP A 76 33.29 -13.24 5.40
C ASP A 76 32.13 -14.24 5.37
N ALA A 77 30.89 -13.76 5.28
CA ALA A 77 29.74 -14.60 5.05
C ALA A 77 29.83 -15.36 3.71
N PHE A 78 30.35 -14.72 2.64
CA PHE A 78 30.56 -15.37 1.35
C PHE A 78 31.59 -16.50 1.42
N ARG A 79 32.73 -16.28 2.10
CA ARG A 79 33.73 -17.34 2.31
C ARG A 79 33.18 -18.51 3.13
N ALA A 80 32.31 -18.23 4.07
CA ALA A 80 31.66 -19.24 4.89
C ALA A 80 30.49 -19.97 4.21
N TRP A 81 29.89 -19.37 3.16
CA TRP A 81 28.70 -19.86 2.51
C TRP A 81 28.89 -21.20 1.81
N ARG A 82 30.05 -21.38 1.13
CA ARG A 82 30.38 -22.64 0.45
C ARG A 82 31.84 -22.98 0.61
N PRO A 83 32.18 -24.29 0.75
CA PRO A 83 33.57 -24.74 0.93
C PRO A 83 34.51 -24.26 -0.19
N GLU A 84 34.01 -24.19 -1.43
CA GLU A 84 34.76 -23.77 -2.62
C GLU A 84 35.17 -22.28 -2.60
N PHE A 85 34.53 -21.47 -1.77
CA PHE A 85 34.78 -20.03 -1.65
C PHE A 85 35.61 -19.67 -0.41
N LYS A 86 36.02 -20.66 0.40
CA LYS A 86 36.78 -20.43 1.63
C LYS A 86 37.99 -19.51 1.45
N ASP A 87 38.72 -19.74 0.36
CA ASP A 87 39.94 -18.98 0.04
C ASP A 87 39.70 -17.96 -1.10
N ALA A 88 38.49 -17.41 -1.19
CA ALA A 88 38.14 -16.42 -2.19
C ALA A 88 38.91 -15.11 -1.96
N GLU A 89 39.54 -14.61 -3.05
CA GLU A 89 40.17 -13.29 -3.12
C GLU A 89 39.24 -12.31 -3.81
N PHE A 90 39.23 -11.05 -3.38
CA PHE A 90 38.32 -10.05 -3.92
C PHE A 90 39.08 -8.85 -4.49
N ILE A 91 38.69 -8.42 -5.69
CA ILE A 91 39.08 -7.18 -6.32
C ILE A 91 37.98 -6.17 -6.03
N LEU A 92 38.26 -5.28 -5.08
CA LEU A 92 37.32 -4.38 -4.49
C LEU A 92 37.25 -3.02 -5.18
N GLU A 93 36.10 -2.39 -5.10
CA GLU A 93 35.85 -1.02 -5.52
C GLU A 93 35.70 -0.13 -4.29
N ASN A 94 36.61 0.82 -4.09
CA ASN A 94 36.62 1.67 -2.89
C ASN A 94 36.55 0.91 -1.56
N GLY A 95 37.18 -0.28 -1.49
CA GLY A 95 37.19 -1.13 -0.29
C GLY A 95 35.93 -1.98 -0.09
N GLN A 96 34.98 -1.97 -1.03
CA GLN A 96 33.75 -2.75 -1.00
C GLN A 96 33.62 -3.64 -2.23
N TYR A 97 32.89 -4.74 -2.11
CA TYR A 97 32.51 -5.58 -3.24
C TYR A 97 31.08 -5.27 -3.64
N ILE A 98 30.87 -4.70 -4.81
CA ILE A 98 29.54 -4.40 -5.35
C ILE A 98 29.08 -5.57 -6.20
N CYS A 99 27.95 -6.15 -5.85
CA CYS A 99 27.28 -7.21 -6.61
C CYS A 99 26.51 -6.64 -7.81
N GLY A 100 26.40 -7.44 -8.87
CA GLY A 100 25.37 -7.24 -9.87
C GLY A 100 24.01 -7.67 -9.36
N TRP A 101 22.94 -7.32 -10.08
CA TRP A 101 21.59 -7.73 -9.73
C TRP A 101 20.68 -7.85 -10.95
N ALA A 102 19.67 -8.70 -10.83
CA ALA A 102 18.55 -8.78 -11.77
C ALA A 102 17.26 -9.20 -11.04
N VAL A 103 16.13 -8.85 -11.65
CA VAL A 103 14.83 -9.33 -11.18
C VAL A 103 14.50 -10.62 -11.91
N GLU A 104 14.35 -11.71 -11.16
CA GLU A 104 14.16 -13.06 -11.69
C GLU A 104 13.06 -13.79 -10.94
N LYS A 105 12.64 -14.93 -11.49
CA LYS A 105 11.75 -15.84 -10.76
C LYS A 105 12.44 -16.33 -9.48
N MET A 106 11.73 -16.28 -8.36
CA MET A 106 12.24 -16.86 -7.11
C MET A 106 12.45 -18.35 -7.25
N SER A 107 13.66 -18.82 -6.97
CA SER A 107 13.97 -20.25 -6.87
C SER A 107 15.14 -20.49 -5.92
N LYS A 108 15.15 -21.67 -5.31
CA LYS A 108 16.23 -22.09 -4.41
C LYS A 108 17.61 -22.12 -5.10
N SER A 109 17.63 -22.45 -6.41
CA SER A 109 18.85 -22.51 -7.21
C SER A 109 19.43 -21.14 -7.55
N MET A 110 18.61 -20.07 -7.49
CA MET A 110 19.03 -18.69 -7.71
C MET A 110 19.31 -17.93 -6.40
N PHE A 111 19.11 -18.59 -5.25
CA PHE A 111 19.39 -18.02 -3.91
C PHE A 111 18.71 -16.67 -3.65
N ASN A 112 17.55 -16.43 -4.28
CA ASN A 112 16.79 -15.20 -4.25
C ASN A 112 15.40 -15.36 -3.60
N VAL A 113 15.22 -16.42 -2.81
CA VAL A 113 13.94 -16.72 -2.14
C VAL A 113 13.83 -15.92 -0.86
N VAL A 114 12.71 -15.21 -0.71
CA VAL A 114 12.30 -14.61 0.57
C VAL A 114 11.48 -15.66 1.34
N ASN A 115 11.89 -15.98 2.57
CA ASN A 115 11.17 -16.93 3.41
C ASN A 115 9.97 -16.21 4.07
N PRO A 116 8.72 -16.64 3.79
CA PRO A 116 7.53 -16.07 4.42
C PRO A 116 7.55 -16.17 5.95
N ASP A 117 8.06 -17.27 6.53
CA ASP A 117 8.11 -17.46 7.98
C ASP A 117 8.93 -16.34 8.65
N TYR A 118 10.09 -16.01 8.07
CA TYR A 118 10.91 -14.91 8.57
C TYR A 118 10.17 -13.55 8.51
N ILE A 119 9.44 -13.29 7.42
CA ILE A 119 8.66 -12.06 7.28
C ILE A 119 7.52 -12.02 8.30
N VAL A 120 6.85 -13.15 8.53
CA VAL A 120 5.78 -13.26 9.55
C VAL A 120 6.33 -13.02 10.96
N GLU A 121 7.49 -13.57 11.29
CA GLU A 121 8.15 -13.32 12.58
C GLU A 121 8.52 -11.86 12.81
N GLN A 122 8.96 -11.15 11.75
CA GLN A 122 9.39 -9.74 11.85
C GLN A 122 8.22 -8.75 11.80
N TYR A 123 7.23 -9.00 10.98
CA TYR A 123 6.19 -8.01 10.63
C TYR A 123 4.76 -8.48 10.94
N GLY A 124 4.56 -9.76 11.17
CA GLY A 124 3.24 -10.36 11.34
C GLY A 124 2.58 -10.79 10.02
N ALA A 125 1.69 -11.80 10.12
CA ALA A 125 1.02 -12.40 8.97
C ALA A 125 0.12 -11.41 8.21
N ASP A 126 -0.60 -10.54 8.90
CA ASP A 126 -1.46 -9.53 8.27
C ASP A 126 -0.66 -8.52 7.44
N THR A 127 0.54 -8.15 7.90
CA THR A 127 1.43 -7.28 7.14
C THR A 127 1.89 -7.95 5.85
N LEU A 128 2.32 -9.22 5.91
CA LEU A 128 2.71 -9.98 4.73
C LEU A 128 1.55 -10.08 3.73
N ARG A 129 0.35 -10.51 4.18
CA ARG A 129 -0.83 -10.64 3.33
C ARG A 129 -1.19 -9.35 2.60
N MET A 130 -1.27 -8.25 3.35
CA MET A 130 -1.57 -6.94 2.77
C MET A 130 -0.48 -6.44 1.83
N TYR A 131 0.78 -6.71 2.15
CA TYR A 131 1.90 -6.30 1.31
C TYR A 131 1.91 -7.02 -0.04
N GLU A 132 1.65 -8.33 -0.06
CA GLU A 132 1.52 -9.09 -1.31
C GLU A 132 0.41 -8.53 -2.21
N MET A 133 -0.73 -8.13 -1.63
CA MET A 133 -1.80 -7.47 -2.37
C MET A 133 -1.41 -6.06 -2.83
N PHE A 134 -0.62 -5.33 -2.04
CA PHE A 134 -0.24 -3.95 -2.30
C PHE A 134 0.81 -3.79 -3.40
N LEU A 135 1.66 -4.79 -3.63
CA LEU A 135 2.80 -4.73 -4.57
C LEU A 135 2.43 -4.27 -5.99
N GLY A 136 1.20 -4.45 -6.44
CA GLY A 136 0.71 -3.97 -7.73
C GLY A 136 -0.48 -4.77 -8.27
N PRO A 137 -0.92 -4.52 -9.51
CA PRO A 137 -2.05 -5.22 -10.12
C PRO A 137 -1.88 -6.74 -10.11
N LEU A 138 -2.97 -7.48 -9.87
CA LEU A 138 -2.94 -8.93 -9.67
C LEU A 138 -2.28 -9.69 -10.84
N GLU A 139 -2.55 -9.29 -12.07
CA GLU A 139 -2.08 -9.98 -13.27
C GLU A 139 -0.61 -9.70 -13.65
N GLN A 140 0.01 -8.71 -13.01
CA GLN A 140 1.40 -8.31 -13.31
C GLN A 140 2.39 -9.02 -12.40
N SER A 141 3.52 -9.45 -12.97
CA SER A 141 4.67 -9.88 -12.17
C SER A 141 5.35 -8.69 -11.52
N LYS A 142 5.82 -8.86 -10.27
CA LYS A 142 6.31 -7.78 -9.42
C LYS A 142 7.54 -8.22 -8.65
N PRO A 143 8.60 -7.38 -8.56
CA PRO A 143 9.71 -7.67 -7.69
C PRO A 143 9.30 -7.52 -6.22
N TRP A 144 9.76 -8.43 -5.38
CA TRP A 144 9.70 -8.28 -3.95
C TRP A 144 10.69 -7.20 -3.50
N ASP A 145 10.22 -6.26 -2.68
CA ASP A 145 11.05 -5.27 -2.01
C ASP A 145 10.78 -5.29 -0.50
N THR A 146 11.71 -5.80 0.27
CA THR A 146 11.58 -5.89 1.73
C THR A 146 11.44 -4.51 2.39
N ASN A 147 11.97 -3.44 1.78
CA ASN A 147 11.84 -2.09 2.35
C ASN A 147 10.41 -1.54 2.23
N GLY A 148 9.66 -1.98 1.22
CA GLY A 148 8.28 -1.53 1.00
C GLY A 148 7.28 -2.04 2.04
N ILE A 149 7.58 -3.16 2.72
CA ILE A 149 6.68 -3.77 3.71
C ILE A 149 6.45 -2.90 4.95
N ASP A 150 7.43 -2.06 5.30
CA ASP A 150 7.34 -1.13 6.43
C ASP A 150 6.14 -0.17 6.31
N GLY A 151 5.77 0.22 5.09
CA GLY A 151 4.62 1.08 4.84
C GLY A 151 3.31 0.45 5.29
N VAL A 152 3.12 -0.83 4.97
CA VAL A 152 1.94 -1.61 5.38
C VAL A 152 1.96 -1.88 6.89
N HIS A 153 3.11 -2.23 7.46
CA HIS A 153 3.23 -2.43 8.91
C HIS A 153 2.88 -1.16 9.70
N LYS A 154 3.37 0.00 9.25
CA LYS A 154 3.03 1.30 9.85
C LYS A 154 1.54 1.63 9.71
N PHE A 155 0.91 1.24 8.58
CA PHE A 155 -0.53 1.39 8.39
C PHE A 155 -1.32 0.58 9.43
N LEU A 156 -1.03 -0.71 9.60
CA LEU A 156 -1.72 -1.55 10.60
C LEU A 156 -1.54 -1.01 12.03
N ARG A 157 -0.37 -0.47 12.36
CA ARG A 157 -0.16 0.23 13.64
C ARG A 157 -0.99 1.51 13.78
N LYS A 158 -1.19 2.27 12.69
CA LYS A 158 -2.09 3.44 12.70
C LYS A 158 -3.54 3.00 12.85
N TYR A 159 -3.94 1.94 12.15
CA TYR A 159 -5.29 1.38 12.26
C TYR A 159 -5.58 0.93 13.71
N TRP A 160 -4.66 0.22 14.37
CA TRP A 160 -4.77 -0.15 15.77
C TRP A 160 -4.98 1.06 16.69
N ARG A 161 -4.32 2.18 16.41
CA ARG A 161 -4.44 3.42 17.19
C ARG A 161 -5.80 4.12 17.08
N LEU A 162 -6.61 3.81 16.06
CA LEU A 162 -7.98 4.30 16.01
C LEU A 162 -8.86 3.69 17.11
N PHE A 163 -8.46 2.55 17.68
CA PHE A 163 -9.19 1.86 18.76
C PHE A 163 -8.58 2.12 20.14
N HIS A 164 -7.37 2.68 20.20
CA HIS A 164 -6.63 2.83 21.44
C HIS A 164 -6.06 4.23 21.59
N THR A 165 -5.95 4.68 22.84
CA THR A 165 -5.22 5.90 23.20
C THR A 165 -3.72 5.75 22.90
N ARG A 166 -2.97 6.85 23.03
CA ARG A 166 -1.50 6.80 22.92
C ARG A 166 -0.83 5.98 24.03
N THR A 167 -1.54 5.78 25.15
CA THR A 167 -1.11 4.93 26.28
C THR A 167 -1.52 3.46 26.13
N GLY A 168 -2.27 3.12 25.06
CA GLY A 168 -2.69 1.76 24.75
C GLY A 168 -4.03 1.34 25.39
N GLU A 169 -4.74 2.26 26.04
CA GLU A 169 -6.07 2.00 26.60
C GLU A 169 -7.13 2.01 25.50
N TRP A 170 -8.23 1.26 25.70
CA TRP A 170 -9.36 1.24 24.78
C TRP A 170 -10.03 2.62 24.68
N ALA A 171 -10.19 3.15 23.48
CA ALA A 171 -10.66 4.51 23.25
C ALA A 171 -11.97 4.60 22.47
N VAL A 172 -12.57 3.46 22.05
CA VAL A 172 -13.77 3.48 21.23
C VAL A 172 -14.95 4.08 22.00
N THR A 173 -15.66 5.01 21.35
CA THR A 173 -16.85 5.70 21.89
C THR A 173 -18.06 5.45 21.01
N ASP A 174 -19.26 5.61 21.62
CA ASP A 174 -20.55 5.54 20.92
C ASP A 174 -21.06 6.93 20.47
N GLU A 175 -20.15 7.92 20.42
CA GLU A 175 -20.45 9.23 19.87
C GLU A 175 -20.81 9.15 18.37
N LYS A 176 -21.70 10.02 17.94
CA LYS A 176 -22.09 10.11 16.53
C LYS A 176 -20.96 10.59 15.65
N ALA A 177 -20.83 9.94 14.50
CA ALA A 177 -19.87 10.33 13.50
C ALA A 177 -20.24 11.69 12.89
N THR A 178 -19.23 12.46 12.52
CA THR A 178 -19.41 13.68 11.75
C THR A 178 -19.66 13.37 10.27
N ASP A 179 -20.29 14.31 9.54
CA ASP A 179 -20.52 14.16 8.09
C ASP A 179 -19.22 13.89 7.32
N LYS A 180 -18.10 14.47 7.76
CA LYS A 180 -16.79 14.25 7.16
C LYS A 180 -16.29 12.82 7.36
N GLU A 181 -16.42 12.27 8.57
CA GLU A 181 -16.03 10.90 8.89
C GLU A 181 -16.92 9.90 8.14
N LEU A 182 -18.25 10.15 8.10
CA LEU A 182 -19.19 9.33 7.32
C LEU A 182 -18.86 9.38 5.82
N LYS A 183 -18.56 10.54 5.28
CA LYS A 183 -18.14 10.70 3.87
C LYS A 183 -16.88 9.86 3.57
N THR A 184 -15.86 9.93 4.43
CA THR A 184 -14.63 9.13 4.29
C THR A 184 -14.94 7.65 4.33
N LEU A 185 -15.75 7.18 5.29
CA LEU A 185 -16.16 5.79 5.39
C LEU A 185 -16.93 5.32 4.14
N HIS A 186 -17.96 6.05 3.71
CA HIS A 186 -18.80 5.64 2.59
C HIS A 186 -18.06 5.68 1.24
N LYS A 187 -17.14 6.61 1.04
CA LYS A 187 -16.19 6.59 -0.09
C LYS A 187 -15.34 5.32 -0.08
N THR A 188 -14.85 4.93 1.10
CA THR A 188 -14.05 3.72 1.27
C THR A 188 -14.88 2.46 1.01
N ILE A 189 -16.10 2.35 1.55
CA ILE A 189 -17.02 1.21 1.30
C ILE A 189 -17.22 1.02 -0.22
N LYS A 190 -17.55 2.09 -0.94
CA LYS A 190 -17.77 2.06 -2.38
C LYS A 190 -16.52 1.61 -3.11
N LYS A 191 -15.38 2.25 -2.80
CA LYS A 191 -14.09 1.95 -3.45
C LYS A 191 -13.64 0.51 -3.23
N ILE A 192 -13.72 -0.01 -2.01
CA ILE A 192 -13.31 -1.37 -1.70
C ILE A 192 -14.19 -2.40 -2.40
N ARG A 193 -15.52 -2.18 -2.47
CA ARG A 193 -16.43 -3.05 -3.22
C ARG A 193 -16.02 -3.12 -4.69
N GLU A 194 -15.87 -1.97 -5.34
CA GLU A 194 -15.49 -1.89 -6.75
C GLU A 194 -14.13 -2.56 -7.01
N ASP A 195 -13.17 -2.35 -6.12
CA ASP A 195 -11.83 -2.92 -6.23
C ASP A 195 -11.83 -4.45 -6.08
N ILE A 196 -12.61 -5.00 -5.14
CA ILE A 196 -12.73 -6.45 -4.96
C ILE A 196 -13.37 -7.09 -6.21
N GLU A 197 -14.44 -6.51 -6.72
CA GLU A 197 -15.13 -6.99 -7.93
C GLU A 197 -14.22 -6.97 -9.16
N ASN A 198 -13.29 -6.02 -9.23
CA ASN A 198 -12.32 -5.85 -10.31
C ASN A 198 -10.94 -6.48 -10.03
N PHE A 199 -10.75 -7.18 -8.92
CA PHE A 199 -9.45 -7.74 -8.48
C PHE A 199 -8.33 -6.68 -8.35
N SER A 200 -8.70 -5.44 -8.04
CA SER A 200 -7.76 -4.30 -7.88
C SER A 200 -7.30 -4.17 -6.42
N PHE A 201 -6.78 -5.25 -5.82
CA PHE A 201 -6.45 -5.30 -4.38
C PHE A 201 -5.40 -4.28 -3.95
N ASN A 202 -4.48 -3.92 -4.84
CA ASN A 202 -3.46 -2.92 -4.56
C ASN A 202 -4.06 -1.52 -4.32
N THR A 203 -5.11 -1.16 -5.06
CA THR A 203 -5.83 0.09 -4.85
C THR A 203 -6.71 0.05 -3.61
N SER A 204 -7.23 -1.14 -3.22
CA SER A 204 -7.91 -1.33 -1.94
C SER A 204 -7.00 -1.01 -0.77
N VAL A 205 -5.78 -1.56 -0.75
CA VAL A 205 -4.81 -1.29 0.33
C VAL A 205 -4.48 0.20 0.41
N ALA A 206 -4.28 0.87 -0.73
CA ALA A 206 -4.07 2.31 -0.78
C ALA A 206 -5.30 3.08 -0.24
N ALA A 207 -6.52 2.67 -0.58
CA ALA A 207 -7.75 3.28 -0.10
C ALA A 207 -7.90 3.17 1.42
N PHE A 208 -7.56 2.02 2.02
CA PHE A 208 -7.50 1.87 3.48
C PHE A 208 -6.49 2.81 4.12
N MET A 209 -5.30 2.96 3.53
CA MET A 209 -4.28 3.88 4.04
C MET A 209 -4.76 5.35 4.01
N ILE A 210 -5.43 5.75 2.94
CA ILE A 210 -6.04 7.08 2.81
C ILE A 210 -7.13 7.26 3.86
N CYS A 211 -8.06 6.31 3.98
CA CYS A 211 -9.15 6.34 4.95
C CYS A 211 -8.64 6.55 6.38
N VAL A 212 -7.69 5.74 6.83
CA VAL A 212 -7.12 5.84 8.18
C VAL A 212 -6.39 7.17 8.40
N ASN A 213 -5.72 7.70 7.37
CA ASN A 213 -5.10 9.02 7.47
C ASN A 213 -6.13 10.16 7.56
N GLU A 214 -7.22 10.09 6.81
CA GLU A 214 -8.29 11.10 6.82
C GLU A 214 -9.11 11.06 8.13
N LEU A 215 -9.34 9.87 8.70
CA LEU A 215 -10.01 9.70 9.99
C LEU A 215 -9.20 10.25 11.16
N GLY A 216 -7.87 10.26 11.06
CA GLY A 216 -7.00 10.86 12.07
C GLY A 216 -7.10 10.22 13.44
N GLU A 217 -7.72 10.89 14.40
CA GLU A 217 -7.94 10.41 15.78
C GLU A 217 -9.44 10.06 16.02
N CYS A 218 -10.14 9.56 15.00
CA CYS A 218 -11.54 9.13 15.14
C CYS A 218 -11.61 7.80 15.92
N HIS A 219 -12.30 7.84 17.08
CA HIS A 219 -12.52 6.66 17.94
C HIS A 219 -13.98 6.19 17.96
N LYS A 220 -14.78 6.57 16.96
CA LYS A 220 -16.23 6.34 16.97
C LYS A 220 -16.58 4.97 16.42
N ARG A 221 -17.32 4.18 17.21
CA ARG A 221 -17.81 2.84 16.85
C ARG A 221 -18.52 2.83 15.48
N GLU A 222 -19.36 3.82 15.23
CA GLU A 222 -20.13 3.96 13.97
C GLU A 222 -19.25 3.95 12.71
N ILE A 223 -17.98 4.38 12.84
CA ILE A 223 -16.99 4.37 11.76
C ILE A 223 -16.12 3.13 11.82
N LEU A 224 -15.63 2.76 13.01
CA LEU A 224 -14.60 1.75 13.17
C LEU A 224 -15.12 0.33 12.94
N GLU A 225 -16.36 0.04 13.32
CA GLU A 225 -16.97 -1.28 13.18
C GLU A 225 -17.16 -1.66 11.69
N PRO A 226 -17.79 -0.84 10.83
CA PRO A 226 -17.84 -1.12 9.40
C PRO A 226 -16.47 -1.18 8.72
N LEU A 227 -15.52 -0.33 9.14
CA LEU A 227 -14.16 -0.35 8.61
C LEU A 227 -13.43 -1.66 8.96
N THR A 228 -13.70 -2.24 10.14
CA THR A 228 -13.16 -3.53 10.57
C THR A 228 -13.66 -4.66 9.66
N ILE A 229 -14.95 -4.66 9.32
CA ILE A 229 -15.53 -5.64 8.40
C ILE A 229 -14.87 -5.53 7.01
N LEU A 230 -14.69 -4.31 6.49
CA LEU A 230 -14.05 -4.09 5.19
C LEU A 230 -12.61 -4.59 5.14
N LEU A 231 -11.86 -4.40 6.23
CA LEU A 231 -10.44 -4.76 6.30
C LEU A 231 -10.23 -6.25 6.60
N ASN A 232 -11.23 -6.95 7.15
CA ASN A 232 -11.10 -8.34 7.60
C ASN A 232 -10.53 -9.29 6.52
N PRO A 233 -10.96 -9.29 5.24
CA PRO A 233 -10.39 -10.16 4.22
C PRO A 233 -8.89 -9.92 3.94
N PHE A 234 -8.41 -8.70 4.19
CA PHE A 234 -7.03 -8.29 3.95
C PHE A 234 -6.11 -8.57 5.15
N ALA A 235 -6.61 -8.31 6.36
CA ALA A 235 -5.87 -8.41 7.62
C ALA A 235 -6.71 -9.10 8.72
N PRO A 236 -6.96 -10.42 8.59
CA PRO A 236 -7.92 -11.14 9.44
C PRO A 236 -7.54 -11.16 10.92
N HIS A 237 -6.26 -11.27 11.28
CA HIS A 237 -5.87 -11.44 12.69
C HIS A 237 -6.13 -10.17 13.51
N ILE A 238 -5.70 -9.01 13.03
CA ILE A 238 -5.92 -7.74 13.72
C ILE A 238 -7.41 -7.38 13.77
N THR A 239 -8.14 -7.65 12.71
CA THR A 239 -9.57 -7.31 12.64
C THR A 239 -10.43 -8.24 13.50
N GLU A 240 -10.16 -9.54 13.56
CA GLU A 240 -10.84 -10.46 14.48
C GLU A 240 -10.58 -10.09 15.94
N GLN A 241 -9.33 -9.72 16.27
CA GLN A 241 -9.02 -9.22 17.61
C GLN A 241 -9.83 -7.97 17.97
N LEU A 242 -9.87 -7.00 17.07
CA LEU A 242 -10.62 -5.76 17.30
C LEU A 242 -12.12 -5.98 17.30
N TRP A 243 -12.63 -6.89 16.47
CA TRP A 243 -14.04 -7.30 16.44
C TRP A 243 -14.52 -7.87 17.78
N SER A 244 -13.73 -8.78 18.34
CA SER A 244 -13.98 -9.30 19.69
C SER A 244 -13.91 -8.21 20.76
N MET A 245 -12.96 -7.27 20.66
CA MET A 245 -12.87 -6.14 21.59
C MET A 245 -14.01 -5.13 21.45
N LEU A 246 -14.66 -5.06 20.28
CA LEU A 246 -15.91 -4.30 20.08
C LEU A 246 -17.13 -4.97 20.75
N GLY A 247 -16.98 -6.19 21.26
CA GLY A 247 -18.01 -6.92 22.00
C GLY A 247 -18.80 -7.95 21.17
N HIS A 248 -18.31 -8.30 19.97
CA HIS A 248 -18.93 -9.34 19.16
C HIS A 248 -18.42 -10.72 19.57
N GLU A 249 -19.31 -11.71 19.62
CA GLU A 249 -18.99 -13.11 19.97
C GLU A 249 -18.71 -13.98 18.75
N ASP A 250 -19.18 -13.58 17.57
CA ASP A 250 -18.97 -14.26 16.29
C ASP A 250 -17.76 -13.67 15.53
N SER A 251 -17.34 -14.33 14.45
CA SER A 251 -16.26 -13.86 13.60
C SER A 251 -16.70 -12.69 12.70
N ALA A 252 -15.83 -11.71 12.52
CA ALA A 252 -16.02 -10.60 11.61
C ALA A 252 -16.25 -11.05 10.16
N CYS A 253 -15.75 -12.24 9.78
CA CYS A 253 -15.97 -12.77 8.43
C CYS A 253 -17.42 -13.18 8.16
N ASN A 254 -18.25 -13.36 9.20
CA ASN A 254 -19.69 -13.65 9.10
C ASN A 254 -20.55 -12.38 9.08
N ALA A 255 -19.96 -11.23 9.33
CA ALA A 255 -20.67 -9.95 9.32
C ALA A 255 -21.12 -9.57 7.91
N SER A 256 -22.26 -8.91 7.81
CA SER A 256 -22.76 -8.40 6.54
C SER A 256 -21.86 -7.29 6.01
N TYR A 257 -21.57 -7.31 4.71
CA TYR A 257 -20.80 -6.27 4.07
C TYR A 257 -21.46 -4.90 4.24
N PRO A 258 -20.73 -3.85 4.65
CA PRO A 258 -21.30 -2.54 4.93
C PRO A 258 -21.96 -1.92 3.69
N VAL A 259 -23.14 -1.33 3.88
CA VAL A 259 -23.91 -0.69 2.81
C VAL A 259 -23.39 0.73 2.58
N CYS A 260 -23.07 1.06 1.33
CA CYS A 260 -22.73 2.43 0.96
C CYS A 260 -24.02 3.25 0.79
N GLU A 261 -24.19 4.30 1.61
CA GLU A 261 -25.28 5.26 1.45
C GLU A 261 -24.83 6.46 0.63
N GLU A 262 -25.41 6.64 -0.55
CA GLU A 262 -25.02 7.69 -1.49
C GLU A 262 -25.21 9.12 -0.95
N LYS A 263 -26.12 9.31 0.01
CA LYS A 263 -26.34 10.62 0.66
C LYS A 263 -25.05 11.21 1.27
N PHE A 264 -24.13 10.35 1.75
CA PHE A 264 -22.85 10.78 2.32
C PHE A 264 -21.78 11.04 1.26
N LEU A 265 -21.98 10.61 0.02
CA LEU A 265 -21.04 10.84 -1.09
C LEU A 265 -21.26 12.18 -1.78
N VAL A 266 -22.41 12.82 -1.55
CA VAL A 266 -22.70 14.12 -2.14
C VAL A 266 -21.69 15.15 -1.62
N GLU A 267 -21.05 15.85 -2.51
CA GLU A 267 -20.18 16.95 -2.12
C GLU A 267 -21.05 18.11 -1.64
N SER A 268 -20.99 18.39 -0.35
CA SER A 268 -21.67 19.55 0.25
C SER A 268 -20.81 20.81 0.19
N ALA A 269 -19.51 20.67 0.04
CA ALA A 269 -18.56 21.77 0.03
C ALA A 269 -17.40 21.50 -0.93
N PHE A 270 -16.73 22.54 -1.36
CA PHE A 270 -15.54 22.49 -2.21
C PHE A 270 -14.38 23.24 -1.54
N GLU A 271 -13.22 22.59 -1.44
CA GLU A 271 -11.99 23.19 -0.93
C GLU A 271 -11.29 23.97 -2.03
N TYR A 272 -11.47 25.28 -2.02
CA TYR A 272 -10.88 26.18 -3.02
C TYR A 272 -9.38 26.40 -2.72
N PRO A 273 -8.49 26.15 -3.68
CA PRO A 273 -7.14 26.70 -3.62
C PRO A 273 -7.22 28.24 -3.77
N VAL A 274 -6.72 28.95 -2.75
CA VAL A 274 -6.71 30.40 -2.72
C VAL A 274 -5.35 30.93 -3.15
N MET A 275 -5.36 31.66 -4.26
CA MET A 275 -4.17 32.31 -4.80
C MET A 275 -4.16 33.79 -4.46
N ILE A 276 -2.97 34.35 -4.26
CA ILE A 276 -2.73 35.77 -4.17
C ILE A 276 -1.71 36.16 -5.24
N ASN A 277 -2.11 37.03 -6.16
CA ASN A 277 -1.32 37.39 -7.36
C ASN A 277 -0.83 36.13 -8.13
N GLY A 278 -1.70 35.12 -8.31
CA GLY A 278 -1.45 33.92 -9.06
C GLY A 278 -0.57 32.85 -8.32
N LYS A 279 -0.18 33.09 -7.07
CA LYS A 279 0.57 32.11 -6.26
C LYS A 279 -0.34 31.50 -5.21
N LEU A 280 -0.42 30.16 -5.15
CA LEU A 280 -1.15 29.42 -4.12
C LEU A 280 -0.61 29.77 -2.72
N ARG A 281 -1.52 30.14 -1.80
CA ARG A 281 -1.17 30.53 -0.43
C ARG A 281 -1.80 29.67 0.64
N PHE A 282 -3.08 29.37 0.53
CA PHE A 282 -3.83 28.53 1.44
C PHE A 282 -5.02 27.90 0.73
N LYS A 283 -5.78 27.08 1.44
CA LYS A 283 -7.02 26.47 0.97
C LYS A 283 -8.16 26.89 1.89
N GLN A 284 -9.33 27.11 1.31
CA GLN A 284 -10.53 27.47 2.04
C GLN A 284 -11.73 26.69 1.54
N GLU A 285 -12.45 26.06 2.46
CA GLU A 285 -13.64 25.29 2.15
C GLU A 285 -14.89 26.20 2.16
N TYR A 286 -15.72 26.07 1.13
CA TYR A 286 -17.05 26.70 1.05
C TYR A 286 -18.10 25.70 0.61
N PRO A 287 -19.33 25.74 1.20
CA PRO A 287 -20.46 24.99 0.70
C PRO A 287 -20.70 25.24 -0.80
N LEU A 288 -21.04 24.17 -1.55
CA LEU A 288 -21.32 24.32 -3.00
C LEU A 288 -22.49 25.26 -3.30
N THR A 289 -23.36 25.49 -2.31
CA THR A 289 -24.48 26.43 -2.39
C THR A 289 -24.08 27.90 -2.19
N THR A 290 -22.84 28.17 -1.74
CA THR A 290 -22.36 29.54 -1.50
C THR A 290 -22.14 30.25 -2.82
N SER A 291 -22.76 31.43 -2.97
CA SER A 291 -22.60 32.21 -4.19
C SER A 291 -21.16 32.75 -4.34
N PRO A 292 -20.67 32.95 -5.58
CA PRO A 292 -19.36 33.59 -5.80
C PRO A 292 -19.22 34.95 -5.12
N ALA A 293 -20.31 35.70 -5.00
CA ALA A 293 -20.32 37.01 -4.34
C ALA A 293 -20.12 36.89 -2.82
N ASP A 294 -20.76 35.89 -2.18
CA ASP A 294 -20.59 35.62 -0.75
C ASP A 294 -19.18 35.13 -0.46
N ILE A 295 -18.62 34.24 -1.32
CA ILE A 295 -17.24 33.82 -1.23
C ILE A 295 -16.28 35.00 -1.33
N GLN A 296 -16.52 35.95 -2.25
CA GLN A 296 -15.67 37.13 -2.39
C GLN A 296 -15.73 38.03 -1.14
N ALA A 297 -16.90 38.17 -0.55
CA ALA A 297 -17.06 38.94 0.68
C ALA A 297 -16.42 38.30 1.89
N ASP A 298 -16.55 36.97 2.05
CA ASP A 298 -16.04 36.23 3.19
C ASP A 298 -14.52 35.99 3.13
N ILE A 299 -13.98 35.66 1.95
CA ILE A 299 -12.56 35.27 1.83
C ILE A 299 -11.59 36.35 2.30
N VAL A 300 -11.96 37.62 2.13
CA VAL A 300 -11.11 38.74 2.55
C VAL A 300 -11.10 38.93 4.07
N THR A 301 -12.09 38.41 4.78
CA THR A 301 -12.17 38.49 6.24
C THR A 301 -11.35 37.42 6.95
N LYS A 302 -10.91 36.37 6.24
CA LYS A 302 -10.13 35.27 6.79
C LYS A 302 -8.73 35.75 7.22
N GLU A 303 -8.28 35.30 8.35
CA GLU A 303 -6.96 35.65 8.91
C GLU A 303 -5.83 35.31 7.93
N GLU A 304 -5.91 34.13 7.26
CA GLU A 304 -4.95 33.71 6.26
C GLU A 304 -4.87 34.66 5.07
N ALA A 305 -6.01 35.18 4.61
CA ALA A 305 -6.04 36.16 3.51
C ALA A 305 -5.48 37.51 3.98
N GLN A 306 -5.88 37.98 5.16
CA GLN A 306 -5.42 39.26 5.74
C GLN A 306 -3.90 39.27 5.97
N LYS A 307 -3.31 38.16 6.37
CA LYS A 307 -1.87 37.99 6.53
C LYS A 307 -1.09 38.31 5.24
N TRP A 308 -1.64 37.98 4.09
CA TRP A 308 -1.03 38.24 2.78
C TRP A 308 -1.43 39.57 2.17
N LEU A 309 -2.60 40.09 2.53
CA LEU A 309 -3.05 41.42 2.11
C LEU A 309 -2.35 42.58 2.82
N GLU A 310 -1.80 42.31 4.03
CA GLU A 310 -1.04 43.31 4.83
C GLU A 310 -1.84 44.59 5.06
N GLY A 311 -3.18 44.47 5.21
CA GLY A 311 -4.08 45.60 5.38
C GLY A 311 -4.45 46.34 4.10
N ALA A 312 -3.97 45.92 2.93
CA ALA A 312 -4.38 46.53 1.65
C ALA A 312 -5.71 45.93 1.14
N ALA A 313 -6.58 46.76 0.61
CA ALA A 313 -7.78 46.30 -0.07
C ALA A 313 -7.43 45.61 -1.41
N PRO A 314 -8.03 44.43 -1.72
CA PRO A 314 -7.76 43.75 -2.99
C PRO A 314 -8.33 44.56 -4.15
N LYS A 315 -7.57 44.65 -5.24
CA LYS A 315 -8.03 45.29 -6.49
C LYS A 315 -9.13 44.48 -7.18
N LYS A 316 -9.01 43.16 -7.11
CA LYS A 316 -9.98 42.24 -7.72
C LYS A 316 -9.93 40.88 -7.04
N ILE A 317 -11.11 40.27 -6.89
CA ILE A 317 -11.24 38.88 -6.41
C ILE A 317 -11.95 38.10 -7.51
N ILE A 318 -11.31 37.04 -7.99
CA ILE A 318 -11.84 36.17 -9.04
C ILE A 318 -12.16 34.82 -8.37
N VAL A 319 -13.45 34.48 -8.34
CA VAL A 319 -13.93 33.17 -7.89
C VAL A 319 -14.40 32.41 -9.12
N VAL A 320 -13.75 31.26 -9.38
CA VAL A 320 -14.18 30.31 -10.40
C VAL A 320 -14.83 29.12 -9.64
N PRO A 321 -16.17 29.00 -9.71
CA PRO A 321 -16.88 27.95 -8.97
C PRO A 321 -16.31 26.55 -9.21
N GLY A 322 -16.09 25.79 -8.11
CA GLY A 322 -15.53 24.44 -8.16
C GLY A 322 -14.10 24.35 -8.69
N LYS A 323 -13.34 25.46 -8.72
CA LYS A 323 -11.94 25.44 -9.20
C LYS A 323 -10.98 26.24 -8.32
N ILE A 324 -11.16 27.58 -8.22
CA ILE A 324 -10.10 28.42 -7.65
C ILE A 324 -10.64 29.76 -7.17
N ILE A 325 -9.99 30.35 -6.17
CA ILE A 325 -10.12 31.75 -5.78
C ILE A 325 -8.78 32.45 -6.04
N ASN A 326 -8.77 33.55 -6.75
CA ASN A 326 -7.58 34.38 -6.95
C ASN A 326 -7.83 35.82 -6.51
N ILE A 327 -7.06 36.26 -5.52
CA ILE A 327 -7.09 37.62 -5.00
C ILE A 327 -5.94 38.39 -5.64
N VAL A 328 -6.26 39.51 -6.29
CA VAL A 328 -5.29 40.41 -6.89
C VAL A 328 -5.11 41.60 -5.96
N LYS A 329 -3.90 41.77 -5.44
CA LYS A 329 -3.48 42.87 -4.56
C LYS A 329 -3.07 44.11 -5.37
#